data_5a592998cabb0244823cfab67eab174c
#
_entry.id   5a592998cabb0244823cfab67eab174c
#
_cell.length_a   1.000
_cell.length_b   1.000
_cell.length_c   1.000
_cell.angle_alpha   90.00
_cell.angle_beta   90.00
_cell.angle_gamma   90.00
#
_symmetry.space_group_name_H-M   'P 1'
#
loop_
_entity.id
_entity.type
_entity.pdbx_description
1 polymer ?
#
loop_
_entity_poly.entity_id
_entity_poly.type
_entity_poly.pdbx_seq_one_letter_code
_entity_poly.pdbx_strand_id
1 'polypeptide(L)'
;MRTIFKKYSDLIKPFDIIIVLVLLVLSFLPNAIYASQQATVKEEAKIYAIITIDGEEVLRIELSENTPREEFYFEPHDDQYNIIEVDGTRIRDKEDNSPDQIAVNTGWISKPGQTSICLPHGLMIEIVSTEPANSDNDTIIPL
;
A
#
# COMPACT_ATOMS: atom_id res chain seq x y z
N MET A 1 -47.91 -33.05 6.82
CA MET A 1 -46.86 -32.12 7.35
C MET A 1 -47.28 -31.33 8.56
N ARG A 2 -48.56 -31.14 8.89
CA ARG A 2 -49.03 -30.33 10.00
C ARG A 2 -48.89 -30.99 11.41
N THR A 3 -48.76 -32.29 11.47
CA THR A 3 -48.73 -33.09 12.73
C THR A 3 -47.37 -33.15 13.41
N ILE A 4 -46.32 -32.91 12.66
CA ILE A 4 -44.94 -32.98 13.21
C ILE A 4 -44.61 -31.69 13.98
N PHE A 5 -45.05 -30.56 13.49
CA PHE A 5 -44.81 -29.26 14.17
C PHE A 5 -45.46 -29.14 15.54
N LYS A 6 -46.61 -29.76 15.76
CA LYS A 6 -47.34 -29.70 17.02
C LYS A 6 -46.69 -30.54 18.13
N LYS A 7 -45.91 -31.54 17.78
CA LYS A 7 -45.21 -32.41 18.76
C LYS A 7 -43.91 -31.77 19.28
N TYR A 8 -43.33 -30.84 18.55
CA TYR A 8 -42.10 -30.17 18.97
C TYR A 8 -42.36 -28.84 19.69
N SER A 9 -43.57 -28.24 19.54
CA SER A 9 -43.89 -26.98 20.19
C SER A 9 -44.01 -27.10 21.72
N ASP A 10 -44.33 -28.30 22.24
CA ASP A 10 -44.38 -28.57 23.69
C ASP A 10 -43.01 -28.83 24.30
N LEU A 11 -42.00 -29.13 23.50
CA LEU A 11 -40.63 -29.35 23.93
C LEU A 11 -39.79 -28.07 23.98
N ILE A 12 -40.21 -27.04 23.22
CA ILE A 12 -39.49 -25.75 23.14
C ILE A 12 -40.03 -24.83 24.21
N LYS A 13 -39.26 -24.62 25.25
CA LYS A 13 -39.58 -23.63 26.31
C LYS A 13 -39.29 -22.23 25.79
N PRO A 14 -40.02 -21.20 26.22
CA PRO A 14 -39.78 -19.84 25.76
C PRO A 14 -38.34 -19.36 26.05
N PHE A 15 -37.69 -19.92 27.06
CA PHE A 15 -36.28 -19.67 27.35
C PHE A 15 -35.32 -20.17 26.23
N ASP A 16 -35.65 -21.26 25.54
CA ASP A 16 -34.82 -21.78 24.48
C ASP A 16 -34.76 -20.81 23.28
N ILE A 17 -35.91 -20.16 23.01
CA ILE A 17 -35.97 -19.16 21.93
C ILE A 17 -35.13 -17.92 22.30
N ILE A 18 -35.16 -17.50 23.58
CA ILE A 18 -34.35 -16.39 24.05
C ILE A 18 -32.85 -16.72 23.93
N ILE A 19 -32.47 -17.93 24.34
CA ILE A 19 -31.06 -18.38 24.26
C ILE A 19 -30.59 -18.40 22.79
N VAL A 20 -31.39 -18.95 21.89
CA VAL A 20 -31.07 -18.98 20.45
C VAL A 20 -30.93 -17.57 19.88
N LEU A 21 -31.85 -16.65 20.25
CA LEU A 21 -31.74 -15.27 19.78
C LEU A 21 -30.50 -14.56 20.33
N VAL A 22 -30.16 -14.77 21.61
CA VAL A 22 -28.94 -14.21 22.22
C VAL A 22 -27.69 -14.78 21.51
N LEU A 23 -27.61 -16.07 21.27
CA LEU A 23 -26.49 -16.70 20.55
C LEU A 23 -26.40 -16.19 19.12
N LEU A 24 -27.52 -15.98 18.45
CA LEU A 24 -27.55 -15.44 17.10
C LEU A 24 -27.03 -13.98 17.07
N VAL A 25 -27.44 -13.14 18.00
CA VAL A 25 -26.91 -11.77 18.13
C VAL A 25 -25.42 -11.77 18.47
N LEU A 26 -24.98 -12.63 19.41
CA LEU A 26 -23.57 -12.79 19.76
C LEU A 26 -22.72 -13.26 18.57
N SER A 27 -23.28 -14.09 17.68
CA SER A 27 -22.60 -14.57 16.48
C SER A 27 -22.27 -13.45 15.47
N PHE A 28 -23.05 -12.35 15.46
CA PHE A 28 -22.79 -11.21 14.59
C PHE A 28 -21.84 -10.17 15.20
N LEU A 29 -21.57 -10.23 16.51
CA LEU A 29 -20.67 -9.31 17.22
C LEU A 29 -19.26 -9.26 16.61
N PRO A 30 -18.57 -10.38 16.33
CA PRO A 30 -17.23 -10.33 15.73
C PRO A 30 -17.23 -9.64 14.37
N ASN A 31 -18.27 -9.86 13.58
CA ASN A 31 -18.38 -9.26 12.24
C ASN A 31 -18.67 -7.75 12.33
N ALA A 32 -19.48 -7.31 13.28
CA ALA A 32 -19.75 -5.90 13.52
C ALA A 32 -18.50 -5.16 14.05
N ILE A 33 -17.73 -5.79 14.95
CA ILE A 33 -16.46 -5.25 15.44
C ILE A 33 -15.44 -5.13 14.31
N TYR A 34 -15.31 -6.16 13.49
CA TYR A 34 -14.41 -6.15 12.33
C TYR A 34 -14.80 -5.06 11.33
N ALA A 35 -16.08 -4.92 10.99
CA ALA A 35 -16.56 -3.87 10.11
C ALA A 35 -16.33 -2.45 10.67
N SER A 36 -16.46 -2.26 11.99
CA SER A 36 -16.21 -0.97 12.62
C SER A 36 -14.72 -0.63 12.68
N GLN A 37 -13.85 -1.63 12.83
CA GLN A 37 -12.40 -1.44 12.78
C GLN A 37 -11.91 -1.09 11.36
N GLN A 38 -12.47 -1.70 10.33
CA GLN A 38 -12.16 -1.32 8.94
C GLN A 38 -12.64 0.08 8.57
N ALA A 39 -13.70 0.58 9.17
CA ALA A 39 -14.20 1.93 8.90
C ALA A 39 -13.32 3.04 9.52
N THR A 40 -12.51 2.71 10.53
CA THR A 40 -11.63 3.66 11.24
C THR A 40 -10.19 3.70 10.71
N VAL A 41 -9.79 2.75 9.85
CA VAL A 41 -8.43 2.67 9.31
C VAL A 41 -8.48 2.64 7.77
N LYS A 42 -9.10 3.66 7.17
CA LYS A 42 -8.75 4.10 5.82
C LYS A 42 -7.80 5.28 5.91
N GLU A 43 -6.64 5.10 6.55
CA GLU A 43 -5.47 5.83 6.09
C GLU A 43 -5.19 5.28 4.69
N GLU A 44 -5.47 6.09 3.69
CA GLU A 44 -5.14 5.76 2.31
C GLU A 44 -3.64 5.46 2.29
N ALA A 45 -3.28 4.26 1.81
CA ALA A 45 -1.88 3.88 1.68
C ALA A 45 -1.17 4.97 0.86
N LYS A 46 -0.26 5.69 1.49
CA LYS A 46 0.50 6.74 0.84
C LYS A 46 1.58 6.11 -0.02
N ILE A 47 1.73 6.61 -1.22
CA ILE A 47 2.76 6.17 -2.16
C ILE A 47 3.89 7.21 -2.15
N TYR A 48 5.11 6.73 -2.02
CA TYR A 48 6.31 7.55 -2.04
C TYR A 48 7.26 7.08 -3.14
N ALA A 49 7.88 8.04 -3.80
CA ALA A 49 9.07 7.80 -4.60
C ALA A 49 10.30 8.08 -3.72
N ILE A 50 11.20 7.13 -3.63
CA ILE A 50 12.47 7.25 -2.94
C ILE A 50 13.56 7.30 -4.00
N ILE A 51 14.38 8.34 -3.96
CA ILE A 51 15.53 8.51 -4.81
C ILE A 51 16.77 8.22 -3.97
N THR A 52 17.59 7.27 -4.43
CA THR A 52 18.87 6.91 -3.81
C THR A 52 20.01 7.13 -4.78
N ILE A 53 21.16 7.56 -4.22
CA ILE A 53 22.43 7.64 -4.95
C ILE A 53 23.45 6.84 -4.14
N ASP A 54 24.10 5.87 -4.76
CA ASP A 54 25.03 4.93 -4.13
C ASP A 54 24.47 4.20 -2.90
N GLY A 55 23.12 3.97 -2.92
CA GLY A 55 22.41 3.32 -1.83
C GLY A 55 22.00 4.24 -0.67
N GLU A 56 22.35 5.52 -0.72
CA GLU A 56 21.90 6.51 0.26
C GLU A 56 20.64 7.24 -0.25
N GLU A 57 19.61 7.33 0.60
CA GLU A 57 18.39 8.08 0.29
C GLU A 57 18.70 9.58 0.26
N VAL A 58 18.52 10.20 -0.91
CA VAL A 58 18.78 11.64 -1.10
C VAL A 58 17.50 12.46 -1.14
N LEU A 59 16.38 11.84 -1.55
CA LEU A 59 15.08 12.52 -1.63
C LEU A 59 13.93 11.51 -1.53
N ARG A 60 12.87 11.93 -0.80
CA ARG A 60 11.60 11.19 -0.70
C ARG A 60 10.45 12.12 -1.05
N ILE A 61 9.61 11.72 -1.98
CA ILE A 61 8.49 12.52 -2.49
C ILE A 61 7.20 11.72 -2.36
N GLU A 62 6.16 12.28 -1.75
CA GLU A 62 4.83 11.70 -1.76
C GLU A 62 4.22 11.86 -3.16
N LEU A 63 3.78 10.75 -3.77
CA LEU A 63 3.11 10.75 -5.05
C LEU A 63 1.59 10.77 -4.83
N SER A 64 0.96 11.87 -5.19
CA SER A 64 -0.47 12.09 -5.05
C SER A 64 -1.00 12.97 -6.19
N GLU A 65 -2.30 13.02 -6.38
CA GLU A 65 -2.90 13.93 -7.38
C GLU A 65 -2.60 15.41 -7.10
N ASN A 66 -2.27 15.74 -5.85
CA ASN A 66 -1.95 17.11 -5.43
C ASN A 66 -0.46 17.45 -5.52
N THR A 67 0.40 16.49 -5.84
CA THR A 67 1.85 16.72 -5.96
C THR A 67 2.11 17.54 -7.21
N PRO A 68 2.75 18.73 -7.07
CA PRO A 68 3.01 19.60 -8.20
C PRO A 68 3.99 18.93 -9.17
N ARG A 69 3.96 19.41 -10.42
CA ARG A 69 4.98 19.02 -11.39
C ARG A 69 6.26 19.78 -11.07
N GLU A 70 7.32 19.03 -10.78
CA GLU A 70 8.64 19.57 -10.43
C GLU A 70 9.74 18.73 -11.08
N GLU A 71 10.89 19.39 -11.29
CA GLU A 71 12.11 18.78 -11.80
C GLU A 71 13.22 18.94 -10.77
N PHE A 72 13.93 17.85 -10.49
CA PHE A 72 15.06 17.81 -9.58
C PHE A 72 16.32 17.46 -10.35
N TYR A 73 17.35 18.29 -10.19
CA TYR A 73 18.65 18.08 -10.81
C TYR A 73 19.59 17.44 -9.80
N PHE A 74 20.20 16.31 -10.16
CA PHE A 74 21.17 15.59 -9.36
C PHE A 74 22.50 15.48 -10.12
N GLU A 75 23.60 15.63 -9.42
CA GLU A 75 24.96 15.35 -9.86
C GLU A 75 25.53 14.20 -9.01
N PRO A 76 25.28 12.93 -9.36
CA PRO A 76 25.75 11.79 -8.58
C PRO A 76 27.27 11.77 -8.42
N HIS A 77 28.00 12.01 -9.50
CA HIS A 77 29.45 12.11 -9.54
C HIS A 77 29.90 13.20 -10.51
N ASP A 78 31.23 13.49 -10.54
CA ASP A 78 31.81 14.45 -11.44
C ASP A 78 31.42 14.14 -12.91
N ASP A 79 31.01 15.18 -13.65
CA ASP A 79 30.56 15.10 -15.03
C ASP A 79 29.32 14.21 -15.31
N GLN A 80 28.58 13.81 -14.26
CA GLN A 80 27.31 13.07 -14.38
C GLN A 80 26.12 13.93 -13.96
N TYR A 81 24.99 13.75 -14.64
CA TYR A 81 23.75 14.37 -14.20
C TYR A 81 22.52 13.50 -14.49
N ASN A 82 21.50 13.67 -13.67
CA ASN A 82 20.15 13.14 -13.88
C ASN A 82 19.12 14.23 -13.58
N ILE A 83 18.13 14.36 -14.45
CA ILE A 83 16.97 15.24 -14.25
C ILE A 83 15.76 14.37 -13.97
N ILE A 84 15.33 14.38 -12.74
CA ILE A 84 14.17 13.61 -12.29
C ILE A 84 12.93 14.49 -12.35
N GLU A 85 11.89 14.04 -13.02
CA GLU A 85 10.63 14.75 -13.17
C GLU A 85 9.52 14.03 -12.40
N VAL A 86 8.82 14.76 -11.55
CA VAL A 86 7.61 14.33 -10.84
C VAL A 86 6.41 15.04 -11.44
N ASP A 87 5.29 14.32 -11.58
CA ASP A 87 4.04 14.89 -12.08
C ASP A 87 2.86 14.13 -11.43
N GLY A 88 2.32 14.69 -10.35
CA GLY A 88 1.21 14.09 -9.63
C GLY A 88 1.58 12.73 -9.02
N THR A 89 0.99 11.67 -9.55
CA THR A 89 1.14 10.29 -9.05
C THR A 89 2.29 9.52 -9.72
N ARG A 90 3.13 10.15 -10.52
CA ARG A 90 4.16 9.49 -11.34
C ARG A 90 5.49 10.24 -11.29
N ILE A 91 6.56 9.50 -11.51
CA ILE A 91 7.94 9.99 -11.52
C ILE A 91 8.73 9.32 -12.64
N ARG A 92 9.73 9.98 -13.16
CA ARG A 92 10.66 9.41 -14.15
C ARG A 92 12.04 10.03 -14.06
N ASP A 93 13.03 9.33 -14.56
CA ASP A 93 14.25 9.94 -15.02
C ASP A 93 13.96 10.53 -16.42
N LYS A 94 13.95 11.86 -16.50
CA LYS A 94 13.59 12.59 -17.73
C LYS A 94 14.75 12.64 -18.69
N GLU A 95 15.93 12.90 -18.15
CA GLU A 95 17.15 13.09 -18.90
C GLU A 95 18.35 12.74 -18.02
N ASP A 96 19.31 12.04 -18.58
CA ASP A 96 20.62 11.81 -17.98
C ASP A 96 21.70 11.76 -19.07
N ASN A 97 22.97 11.82 -18.70
CA ASN A 97 24.09 11.67 -19.63
C ASN A 97 24.73 10.29 -19.57
N SER A 98 24.02 9.28 -19.09
CA SER A 98 24.51 7.90 -19.13
C SER A 98 24.57 7.37 -20.58
N PRO A 99 25.52 6.51 -20.89
CA PRO A 99 25.68 6.02 -22.27
C PRO A 99 24.58 5.04 -22.69
N ASP A 100 23.94 4.38 -21.74
CA ASP A 100 22.94 3.33 -21.99
C ASP A 100 21.49 3.83 -21.96
N GLN A 101 21.23 4.99 -21.35
CA GLN A 101 19.91 5.63 -21.26
C GLN A 101 18.79 4.71 -20.74
N ILE A 102 19.14 3.71 -19.91
CA ILE A 102 18.17 2.71 -19.41
C ILE A 102 17.14 3.36 -18.51
N ALA A 103 17.56 4.24 -17.60
CA ALA A 103 16.64 4.93 -16.68
C ALA A 103 15.66 5.83 -17.43
N VAL A 104 16.15 6.62 -18.39
CA VAL A 104 15.31 7.48 -19.25
C VAL A 104 14.33 6.65 -20.07
N ASN A 105 14.79 5.54 -20.65
CA ASN A 105 13.95 4.64 -21.44
C ASN A 105 12.92 3.86 -20.61
N THR A 106 13.11 3.72 -19.29
CA THR A 106 12.10 3.15 -18.38
C THR A 106 10.84 4.01 -18.37
N GLY A 107 10.97 5.33 -18.53
CA GLY A 107 9.86 6.26 -18.59
C GLY A 107 9.14 6.42 -17.25
N TRP A 108 7.86 6.74 -17.30
CA TRP A 108 7.06 7.01 -16.11
C TRP A 108 6.78 5.75 -15.28
N ILE A 109 7.06 5.83 -13.97
CA ILE A 109 6.71 4.84 -12.98
C ILE A 109 5.79 5.46 -11.92
N SER A 110 4.84 4.67 -11.36
CA SER A 110 3.83 5.16 -10.42
C SER A 110 3.32 4.12 -9.44
N LYS A 111 3.63 2.83 -9.65
CA LYS A 111 3.08 1.73 -8.85
C LYS A 111 4.12 1.23 -7.85
N PRO A 112 3.71 0.90 -6.61
CA PRO A 112 4.60 0.27 -5.64
C PRO A 112 5.33 -0.94 -6.22
N GLY A 113 6.62 -1.04 -5.94
CA GLY A 113 7.52 -2.06 -6.47
C GLY A 113 8.12 -1.76 -7.85
N GLN A 114 7.71 -0.69 -8.53
CA GLN A 114 8.40 -0.25 -9.74
C GLN A 114 9.67 0.50 -9.39
N THR A 115 10.69 0.31 -10.22
CA THR A 115 12.00 0.95 -10.09
C THR A 115 12.49 1.49 -11.42
N SER A 116 13.27 2.57 -11.38
CA SER A 116 14.06 3.07 -12.49
C SER A 116 15.50 3.22 -12.02
N ILE A 117 16.45 2.64 -12.76
CA ILE A 117 17.84 2.52 -12.30
C ILE A 117 18.78 3.05 -13.38
N CYS A 118 19.61 4.01 -13.00
CA CYS A 118 20.77 4.47 -13.77
C CYS A 118 22.04 3.91 -13.11
N LEU A 119 22.46 2.71 -13.54
CA LEU A 119 23.61 2.02 -12.95
C LEU A 119 24.91 2.82 -13.06
N PRO A 120 25.26 3.45 -14.21
CA PRO A 120 26.49 4.22 -14.32
C PRO A 120 26.58 5.38 -13.35
N HIS A 121 25.44 5.94 -12.94
CA HIS A 121 25.34 7.06 -12.01
C HIS A 121 25.06 6.64 -10.56
N GLY A 122 24.87 5.32 -10.30
CA GLY A 122 24.48 4.84 -8.98
C GLY A 122 23.10 5.36 -8.51
N LEU A 123 22.29 5.93 -9.41
CA LEU A 123 21.00 6.52 -9.08
C LEU A 123 19.87 5.51 -9.28
N MET A 124 18.99 5.38 -8.29
CA MET A 124 17.80 4.55 -8.34
C MET A 124 16.58 5.31 -7.84
N ILE A 125 15.46 5.15 -8.53
CA ILE A 125 14.14 5.60 -8.11
C ILE A 125 13.32 4.36 -7.79
N GLU A 126 12.78 4.28 -6.59
CA GLU A 126 11.91 3.18 -6.14
C GLU A 126 10.56 3.74 -5.66
N ILE A 127 9.48 3.09 -6.07
CA ILE A 127 8.14 3.40 -5.58
C ILE A 127 7.77 2.47 -4.44
N VAL A 128 7.51 3.03 -3.26
CA VAL A 128 7.09 2.31 -2.07
C VAL A 128 5.70 2.75 -1.63
N SER A 129 4.96 1.83 -1.00
CA SER A 129 3.70 2.13 -0.32
C SER A 129 3.90 1.97 1.17
N THR A 130 3.53 3.00 1.95
CA THR A 130 3.33 2.78 3.38
C THR A 130 1.95 2.15 3.54
N GLU A 131 1.89 0.83 3.63
CA GLU A 131 0.69 0.21 4.16
C GLU A 131 0.51 0.72 5.59
N PRO A 132 -0.73 1.07 6.01
CA PRO A 132 -0.99 1.30 7.42
C PRO A 132 -0.51 0.06 8.15
N ALA A 133 0.35 0.26 9.15
CA ALA A 133 0.98 -0.81 9.91
C ALA A 133 -0.11 -1.69 10.55
N ASN A 134 -0.58 -2.68 9.82
CA ASN A 134 -1.21 -3.85 10.38
C ASN A 134 -0.09 -4.66 11.04
N SER A 135 0.07 -4.44 12.31
CA SER A 135 1.05 -5.04 13.22
C SER A 135 0.82 -6.54 13.45
N ASP A 136 0.72 -7.35 12.37
CA ASP A 136 0.57 -8.80 12.56
C ASP A 136 1.30 -9.67 11.52
N ASN A 137 2.30 -9.14 10.81
CA ASN A 137 3.19 -10.00 10.05
C ASN A 137 4.65 -9.52 10.14
N ASP A 138 5.22 -9.66 11.32
CA ASP A 138 6.67 -9.78 11.49
C ASP A 138 7.11 -11.13 10.86
N THR A 139 7.17 -11.17 9.54
CA THR A 139 7.83 -12.26 8.87
C THR A 139 9.33 -12.00 8.97
N ILE A 140 9.90 -12.46 10.08
CA ILE A 140 11.35 -12.60 10.24
C ILE A 140 11.81 -13.55 9.15
N ILE A 141 12.51 -13.02 8.15
CA ILE A 141 13.29 -13.85 7.21
C ILE A 141 14.58 -14.20 7.94
N PRO A 142 14.81 -15.45 8.35
CA PRO A 142 16.11 -15.82 8.90
C PRO A 142 17.14 -15.82 7.77
N LEU A 143 18.29 -15.19 8.04
CA LEU A 143 19.49 -15.23 7.22
C LEU A 143 20.02 -16.66 7.06
#